data_da491b50fa9e1a84d5d42429bf6f9296
#
_entry.id   da491b50fa9e1a84d5d42429bf6f9296
#
_cell.length_a   1.000
_cell.length_b   1.000
_cell.length_c   1.000
_cell.angle_alpha   90.00
_cell.angle_beta   90.00
_cell.angle_gamma   90.00
#
_symmetry.space_group_name_H-M   'P 1'
#
loop_
_entity.id
_entity.type
_entity.pdbx_description
1 polymer ?
#
loop_
_entity_poly.entity_id
_entity_poly.type
_entity_poly.pdbx_seq_one_letter_code
_entity_poly.pdbx_strand_id
1 'polypeptide(L)'
;YKRKYKEFNAGDPKPAAIADEKEKMEMLRAAANLYPRYNEMMAAESRYNFDDMILWVLDAFDKNKNLLLDYQERYQYFLVDEFQDTSRSQNLLLQHLTSYWDVPNLFVVGDADQSIFSFQDANVENIIEVENKYAEELTKIDLINNYRSTQNVLTAAHRLISNNNLRTVLPENDKPLISANTNLQGISIEPII
;
A
#
# COMPACT_ATOMS: atom_id res chain seq x y z
N TYR A 1 15.98 16.49 -18.32
CA TYR A 1 16.73 16.02 -19.50
C TYR A 1 17.98 15.23 -19.10
N LYS A 2 18.15 14.03 -19.65
CA LYS A 2 19.38 13.22 -19.49
C LYS A 2 20.44 13.55 -20.55
N ARG A 3 20.11 14.33 -21.60
CA ARG A 3 21.01 14.70 -22.69
C ARG A 3 20.86 16.18 -23.00
N LYS A 4 21.94 16.78 -23.50
CA LYS A 4 21.97 18.15 -23.95
C LYS A 4 21.40 18.24 -25.38
N TYR A 5 20.40 19.10 -25.61
CA TYR A 5 19.87 19.44 -26.93
C TYR A 5 20.29 20.86 -27.28
N LYS A 6 20.15 21.24 -28.57
CA LYS A 6 20.59 22.57 -29.07
C LYS A 6 20.01 23.76 -28.26
N GLU A 7 18.79 23.58 -27.72
CA GLU A 7 18.03 24.64 -27.05
C GLU A 7 17.91 24.44 -25.52
N PHE A 8 18.32 23.30 -24.98
CA PHE A 8 18.13 22.96 -23.56
C PHE A 8 19.37 22.28 -23.00
N ASN A 9 19.70 22.58 -21.74
CA ASN A 9 20.78 21.92 -21.02
C ASN A 9 20.27 20.61 -20.37
N ALA A 10 21.21 19.73 -20.00
CA ALA A 10 20.87 18.57 -19.18
C ALA A 10 20.35 19.05 -17.80
N GLY A 11 19.17 18.62 -17.41
CA GLY A 11 18.49 19.05 -16.19
C GLY A 11 17.36 20.05 -16.41
N ASP A 12 17.36 20.77 -17.54
CA ASP A 12 16.27 21.71 -17.84
C ASP A 12 14.95 20.95 -18.09
N PRO A 13 13.80 21.50 -17.64
CA PRO A 13 12.51 20.91 -17.89
C PRO A 13 12.16 20.97 -19.39
N LYS A 14 11.61 19.89 -19.93
CA LYS A 14 11.18 19.80 -21.34
C LYS A 14 9.85 20.55 -21.52
N PRO A 15 9.79 21.64 -22.36
CA PRO A 15 8.56 22.43 -22.51
C PRO A 15 7.35 21.62 -22.92
N ALA A 16 7.49 20.65 -23.83
CA ALA A 16 6.39 19.77 -24.25
C ALA A 16 5.90 18.90 -23.09
N ALA A 17 6.80 18.36 -22.27
CA ALA A 17 6.42 17.58 -21.09
C ALA A 17 5.70 18.43 -20.03
N ILE A 18 6.08 19.70 -19.89
CA ILE A 18 5.37 20.65 -19.01
C ILE A 18 3.96 20.93 -19.55
N ALA A 19 3.83 21.12 -20.88
CA ALA A 19 2.54 21.38 -21.50
C ALA A 19 1.60 20.18 -21.34
N ASP A 20 2.08 18.96 -21.63
CA ASP A 20 1.33 17.72 -21.41
C ASP A 20 0.88 17.56 -19.95
N GLU A 21 1.77 17.86 -18.99
CA GLU A 21 1.46 17.74 -17.57
C GLU A 21 0.44 18.79 -17.13
N LYS A 22 0.55 20.03 -17.63
CA LYS A 22 -0.46 21.06 -17.38
C LYS A 22 -1.85 20.67 -17.91
N GLU A 23 -1.92 20.12 -19.11
CA GLU A 23 -3.18 19.65 -19.68
C GLU A 23 -3.80 18.53 -18.85
N LYS A 24 -2.99 17.55 -18.40
CA LYS A 24 -3.45 16.51 -17.48
C LYS A 24 -3.98 17.09 -16.17
N MET A 25 -3.27 18.07 -15.59
CA MET A 25 -3.69 18.73 -14.37
C MET A 25 -4.97 19.54 -14.53
N GLU A 26 -5.21 20.15 -15.69
CA GLU A 26 -6.47 20.84 -16.02
C GLU A 26 -7.63 19.84 -16.15
N MET A 27 -7.41 18.71 -16.84
CA MET A 27 -8.41 17.64 -16.91
C MET A 27 -8.74 17.06 -15.54
N LEU A 28 -7.72 16.81 -14.70
CA LEU A 28 -7.90 16.32 -13.34
C LEU A 28 -8.69 17.30 -12.48
N ARG A 29 -8.39 18.60 -12.60
CA ARG A 29 -9.14 19.66 -11.92
C ARG A 29 -10.59 19.72 -12.37
N ALA A 30 -10.84 19.60 -13.67
CA ALA A 30 -12.20 19.56 -14.20
C ALA A 30 -12.97 18.34 -13.68
N ALA A 31 -12.35 17.17 -13.64
CA ALA A 31 -12.93 15.96 -13.06
C ALA A 31 -13.24 16.13 -11.56
N ALA A 32 -12.30 16.68 -10.78
CA ALA A 32 -12.49 16.96 -9.37
C ALA A 32 -13.66 17.93 -9.11
N ASN A 33 -13.83 18.94 -9.96
CA ASN A 33 -14.95 19.88 -9.87
C ASN A 33 -16.32 19.24 -10.19
N LEU A 34 -16.34 18.16 -10.96
CA LEU A 34 -17.56 17.41 -11.26
C LEU A 34 -17.91 16.36 -10.19
N TYR A 35 -16.95 16.00 -9.34
CA TYR A 35 -17.13 14.94 -8.35
C TYR A 35 -18.27 15.18 -7.36
N PRO A 36 -18.50 16.40 -6.83
CA PRO A 36 -19.67 16.66 -5.97
C PRO A 36 -21.00 16.37 -6.67
N ARG A 37 -21.15 16.80 -7.93
CA ARG A 37 -22.34 16.54 -8.73
C ARG A 37 -22.54 15.04 -9.02
N TYR A 38 -21.45 14.32 -9.28
CA TYR A 38 -21.49 12.86 -9.43
C TYR A 38 -22.04 12.21 -8.17
N ASN A 39 -21.55 12.59 -6.99
CA ASN A 39 -22.00 12.05 -5.71
C ASN A 39 -23.49 12.37 -5.44
N GLU A 40 -23.95 13.57 -5.77
CA GLU A 40 -25.37 13.93 -5.69
C GLU A 40 -26.24 13.03 -6.58
N MET A 41 -25.81 12.77 -7.80
CA MET A 41 -26.52 11.89 -8.73
C MET A 41 -26.53 10.44 -8.23
N MET A 42 -25.40 9.94 -7.72
CA MET A 42 -25.31 8.60 -7.13
C MET A 42 -26.26 8.47 -5.93
N ALA A 43 -26.28 9.46 -5.04
CA ALA A 43 -27.17 9.48 -3.88
C ALA A 43 -28.66 9.54 -4.29
N ALA A 44 -29.02 10.33 -5.31
CA ALA A 44 -30.38 10.40 -5.83
C ALA A 44 -30.88 9.05 -6.37
N GLU A 45 -29.99 8.23 -6.94
CA GLU A 45 -30.26 6.89 -7.43
C GLU A 45 -30.09 5.80 -6.36
N SER A 46 -29.84 6.20 -5.09
CA SER A 46 -29.51 5.28 -3.98
C SER A 46 -28.35 4.32 -4.32
N ARG A 47 -27.36 4.83 -5.01
CA ARG A 47 -26.14 4.08 -5.41
C ARG A 47 -24.92 4.61 -4.68
N TYR A 48 -23.96 3.74 -4.49
CA TYR A 48 -22.65 4.06 -3.90
C TYR A 48 -21.58 3.10 -4.47
N ASN A 49 -20.33 3.49 -4.36
CA ASN A 49 -19.19 2.62 -4.67
C ASN A 49 -18.58 2.02 -3.40
N PHE A 50 -17.61 1.13 -3.54
CA PHE A 50 -16.98 0.46 -2.40
C PHE A 50 -16.20 1.45 -1.51
N ASP A 51 -15.57 2.45 -2.10
CA ASP A 51 -14.81 3.47 -1.34
C ASP A 51 -15.74 4.34 -0.50
N ASP A 52 -16.94 4.65 -0.99
CA ASP A 52 -17.94 5.43 -0.26
C ASP A 52 -18.27 4.78 1.09
N MET A 53 -18.29 3.45 1.19
CA MET A 53 -18.58 2.76 2.44
C MET A 53 -17.55 3.08 3.53
N ILE A 54 -16.27 3.12 3.16
CA ILE A 54 -15.19 3.44 4.10
C ILE A 54 -15.21 4.93 4.43
N LEU A 55 -15.38 5.80 3.42
CA LEU A 55 -15.42 7.24 3.60
C LEU A 55 -16.57 7.69 4.48
N TRP A 56 -17.74 7.07 4.37
CA TRP A 56 -18.89 7.36 5.24
C TRP A 56 -18.64 6.95 6.70
N VAL A 57 -17.95 5.85 6.93
CA VAL A 57 -17.56 5.46 8.29
C VAL A 57 -16.57 6.45 8.88
N LEU A 58 -15.57 6.88 8.11
CA LEU A 58 -14.60 7.90 8.53
C LEU A 58 -15.31 9.22 8.87
N ASP A 59 -16.20 9.70 8.01
CA ASP A 59 -17.00 10.89 8.23
C ASP A 59 -17.89 10.76 9.48
N ALA A 60 -18.50 9.59 9.68
CA ALA A 60 -19.31 9.31 10.87
C ALA A 60 -18.49 9.34 12.17
N PHE A 61 -17.26 8.80 12.15
CA PHE A 61 -16.35 8.84 13.30
C PHE A 61 -15.85 10.25 13.59
N ASP A 62 -15.63 11.06 12.56
CA ASP A 62 -15.25 12.47 12.74
C ASP A 62 -16.36 13.31 13.34
N LYS A 63 -17.60 13.09 12.91
CA LYS A 63 -18.79 13.83 13.37
C LYS A 63 -19.31 13.36 14.72
N ASN A 64 -19.12 12.09 15.05
CA ASN A 64 -19.67 11.47 16.26
C ASN A 64 -18.60 10.70 17.03
N LYS A 65 -17.96 11.39 17.97
CA LYS A 65 -16.90 10.79 18.79
C LYS A 65 -17.39 9.66 19.71
N ASN A 66 -18.66 9.71 20.14
CA ASN A 66 -19.22 8.62 20.95
C ASN A 66 -19.36 7.34 20.12
N LEU A 67 -19.76 7.46 18.84
CA LEU A 67 -19.79 6.32 17.94
C LEU A 67 -18.38 5.69 17.79
N LEU A 68 -17.34 6.52 17.60
CA LEU A 68 -15.96 6.02 17.52
C LEU A 68 -15.56 5.30 18.82
N LEU A 69 -15.84 5.89 19.99
CA LEU A 69 -15.54 5.28 21.29
C LEU A 69 -16.25 3.94 21.47
N ASP A 70 -17.52 3.82 21.09
CA ASP A 70 -18.28 2.56 21.16
C ASP A 70 -17.58 1.44 20.35
N TYR A 71 -17.04 1.77 19.16
CA TYR A 71 -16.29 0.82 18.35
C TYR A 71 -14.91 0.49 18.94
N GLN A 72 -14.21 1.48 19.49
CA GLN A 72 -12.92 1.31 20.15
C GLN A 72 -13.05 0.43 21.39
N GLU A 73 -14.07 0.61 22.22
CA GLU A 73 -14.34 -0.24 23.39
C GLU A 73 -14.72 -1.67 22.98
N ARG A 74 -15.47 -1.82 21.87
CA ARG A 74 -15.95 -3.11 21.40
C ARG A 74 -14.84 -3.93 20.75
N TYR A 75 -13.94 -3.33 19.98
CA TYR A 75 -12.87 -4.00 19.26
C TYR A 75 -11.51 -3.62 19.84
N GLN A 76 -10.97 -4.51 20.66
CA GLN A 76 -9.72 -4.30 21.38
C GLN A 76 -8.50 -4.94 20.70
N TYR A 77 -8.71 -5.77 19.67
CA TYR A 77 -7.68 -6.45 18.90
C TYR A 77 -7.91 -6.24 17.43
N PHE A 78 -6.86 -5.84 16.72
CA PHE A 78 -6.89 -5.59 15.28
C PHE A 78 -5.90 -6.50 14.59
N LEU A 79 -6.40 -7.34 13.69
CA LEU A 79 -5.59 -8.24 12.88
C LEU A 79 -5.80 -7.84 11.42
N VAL A 80 -4.73 -7.45 10.75
CA VAL A 80 -4.76 -7.01 9.36
C VAL A 80 -3.84 -7.90 8.54
N ASP A 81 -4.42 -8.56 7.56
CA ASP A 81 -3.70 -9.38 6.59
C ASP A 81 -3.47 -8.59 5.30
N GLU A 82 -2.46 -8.98 4.52
CA GLU A 82 -2.07 -8.33 3.26
C GLU A 82 -1.93 -6.80 3.42
N PHE A 83 -1.28 -6.37 4.50
CA PHE A 83 -1.23 -4.96 4.89
C PHE A 83 -0.61 -4.05 3.82
N GLN A 84 0.29 -4.59 2.97
CA GLN A 84 0.88 -3.86 1.85
C GLN A 84 -0.16 -3.43 0.79
N ASP A 85 -1.32 -4.10 0.72
CA ASP A 85 -2.38 -3.82 -0.24
C ASP A 85 -3.49 -2.92 0.33
N THR A 86 -3.33 -2.45 1.58
CA THR A 86 -4.31 -1.56 2.19
C THR A 86 -4.28 -0.18 1.54
N SER A 87 -5.46 0.34 1.20
CA SER A 87 -5.63 1.70 0.71
C SER A 87 -5.43 2.73 1.84
N ARG A 88 -5.22 3.99 1.45
CA ARG A 88 -5.10 5.09 2.42
C ARG A 88 -6.35 5.22 3.30
N SER A 89 -7.55 5.05 2.73
CA SER A 89 -8.80 5.13 3.49
C SER A 89 -8.95 3.99 4.51
N GLN A 90 -8.54 2.77 4.15
CA GLN A 90 -8.51 1.63 5.06
C GLN A 90 -7.50 1.86 6.21
N ASN A 91 -6.32 2.40 5.89
CA ASN A 91 -5.34 2.72 6.92
C ASN A 91 -5.82 3.84 7.86
N LEU A 92 -6.46 4.89 7.34
CA LEU A 92 -7.10 5.92 8.17
C LEU A 92 -8.17 5.35 9.10
N LEU A 93 -8.99 4.41 8.60
CA LEU A 93 -9.98 3.72 9.43
C LEU A 93 -9.31 2.96 10.58
N LEU A 94 -8.24 2.21 10.27
CA LEU A 94 -7.45 1.51 11.29
C LEU A 94 -6.86 2.48 12.31
N GLN A 95 -6.31 3.61 11.87
CA GLN A 95 -5.77 4.64 12.74
C GLN A 95 -6.84 5.23 13.67
N HIS A 96 -8.04 5.52 13.18
CA HIS A 96 -9.15 5.95 14.03
C HIS A 96 -9.48 4.91 15.10
N LEU A 97 -9.63 3.66 14.70
CA LEU A 97 -9.98 2.57 15.63
C LEU A 97 -8.89 2.32 16.68
N THR A 98 -7.62 2.47 16.32
CA THR A 98 -6.48 2.24 17.23
C THR A 98 -6.08 3.47 18.05
N SER A 99 -6.64 4.66 17.75
CA SER A 99 -6.19 5.94 18.35
C SER A 99 -6.54 6.10 19.83
N TYR A 100 -7.34 5.23 20.40
CA TYR A 100 -7.68 5.25 21.82
C TYR A 100 -6.50 4.82 22.71
N TRP A 101 -5.65 3.92 22.20
CA TRP A 101 -4.53 3.37 22.97
C TRP A 101 -3.21 3.97 22.50
N ASP A 102 -2.32 4.25 23.46
CA ASP A 102 -0.93 4.63 23.15
C ASP A 102 -0.21 3.47 22.43
N VAL A 103 -0.44 2.24 22.93
CA VAL A 103 0.06 1.00 22.32
C VAL A 103 -1.12 0.07 22.08
N PRO A 104 -1.71 0.05 20.87
CA PRO A 104 -2.85 -0.80 20.55
C PRO A 104 -2.45 -2.27 20.38
N ASN A 105 -3.40 -3.18 20.62
CA ASN A 105 -3.24 -4.57 20.24
C ASN A 105 -3.42 -4.72 18.72
N LEU A 106 -2.40 -4.35 17.97
CA LEU A 106 -2.37 -4.35 16.51
C LEU A 106 -1.42 -5.44 16.01
N PHE A 107 -1.92 -6.35 15.19
CA PHE A 107 -1.16 -7.38 14.51
C PHE A 107 -1.34 -7.22 13.01
N VAL A 108 -0.25 -6.96 12.30
CA VAL A 108 -0.26 -6.79 10.84
C VAL A 108 0.61 -7.87 10.19
N VAL A 109 0.14 -8.41 9.09
CA VAL A 109 0.89 -9.35 8.24
C VAL A 109 0.93 -8.76 6.84
N GLY A 110 2.11 -8.75 6.24
CA GLY A 110 2.28 -8.24 4.89
C GLY A 110 3.68 -8.48 4.36
N ASP A 111 3.82 -8.25 3.07
CA ASP A 111 5.09 -8.37 2.36
C ASP A 111 5.25 -7.16 1.43
N ALA A 112 6.12 -6.24 1.79
CA ALA A 112 6.37 -5.03 1.01
C ALA A 112 6.84 -5.32 -0.42
N ASP A 113 7.51 -6.45 -0.66
CA ASP A 113 7.95 -6.87 -1.98
C ASP A 113 6.79 -7.35 -2.88
N GLN A 114 5.62 -7.63 -2.31
CA GLN A 114 4.40 -8.00 -3.04
C GLN A 114 3.47 -6.83 -3.33
N SER A 115 3.80 -5.61 -2.91
CA SER A 115 2.99 -4.42 -3.19
C SER A 115 3.05 -4.04 -4.67
N ILE A 116 2.16 -4.63 -5.47
CA ILE A 116 2.04 -4.39 -6.92
C ILE A 116 0.79 -3.58 -7.28
N PHE A 117 -0.07 -3.26 -6.31
CA PHE A 117 -1.34 -2.57 -6.50
C PHE A 117 -1.28 -1.07 -6.21
N SER A 118 -0.12 -0.43 -6.35
CA SER A 118 0.03 1.03 -6.17
C SER A 118 -0.91 1.85 -7.05
N PHE A 119 -1.35 1.31 -8.20
CA PHE A 119 -2.35 1.92 -9.07
C PHE A 119 -3.79 1.89 -8.48
N GLN A 120 -4.03 1.11 -7.42
CA GLN A 120 -5.27 1.05 -6.65
C GLN A 120 -5.14 1.72 -5.28
N ASP A 121 -4.21 2.68 -5.16
CA ASP A 121 -3.93 3.41 -3.91
C ASP A 121 -3.34 2.55 -2.77
N ALA A 122 -2.87 1.32 -3.09
CA ALA A 122 -2.07 0.54 -2.15
C ALA A 122 -0.74 1.25 -1.90
N ASN A 123 -0.40 1.46 -0.64
CA ASN A 123 0.75 2.28 -0.29
C ASN A 123 1.69 1.54 0.68
N VAL A 124 2.88 1.20 0.20
CA VAL A 124 3.96 0.62 1.02
C VAL A 124 4.34 1.55 2.18
N GLU A 125 4.13 2.86 2.04
CA GLU A 125 4.37 3.83 3.11
C GLU A 125 3.56 3.50 4.37
N ASN A 126 2.39 2.84 4.26
CA ASN A 126 1.58 2.42 5.40
C ASN A 126 2.37 1.50 6.35
N ILE A 127 3.21 0.60 5.81
CA ILE A 127 4.07 -0.29 6.61
C ILE A 127 5.11 0.54 7.37
N ILE A 128 5.76 1.46 6.66
CA ILE A 128 6.79 2.34 7.24
C ILE A 128 6.18 3.24 8.32
N GLU A 129 4.97 3.75 8.12
CA GLU A 129 4.26 4.56 9.10
C GLU A 129 4.01 3.78 10.40
N VAL A 130 3.55 2.52 10.30
CA VAL A 130 3.35 1.66 11.48
C VAL A 130 4.67 1.35 12.19
N GLU A 131 5.72 0.99 11.43
CA GLU A 131 7.05 0.73 11.97
C GLU A 131 7.61 1.96 12.70
N ASN A 132 7.47 3.16 12.14
CA ASN A 132 7.95 4.39 12.77
C ASN A 132 7.11 4.80 13.98
N LYS A 133 5.78 4.66 13.89
CA LYS A 133 4.87 5.07 14.95
C LYS A 133 5.04 4.25 16.23
N TYR A 134 5.32 2.96 16.09
CA TYR A 134 5.43 2.02 17.22
C TYR A 134 6.83 1.45 17.39
N ALA A 135 7.87 2.16 16.94
CA ALA A 135 9.25 1.67 16.87
C ALA A 135 9.79 1.08 18.18
N GLU A 136 9.40 1.63 19.33
CA GLU A 136 9.88 1.20 20.66
C GLU A 136 9.14 -0.06 21.15
N GLU A 137 7.89 -0.25 20.77
CA GLU A 137 7.01 -1.34 21.22
C GLU A 137 6.81 -2.42 20.18
N LEU A 138 7.25 -2.18 18.94
CA LEU A 138 7.02 -3.08 17.81
C LEU A 138 7.85 -4.37 17.94
N THR A 139 7.17 -5.51 17.92
CA THR A 139 7.81 -6.79 17.70
C THR A 139 7.71 -7.19 16.24
N LYS A 140 8.82 -7.15 15.50
CA LYS A 140 8.91 -7.57 14.10
C LYS A 140 9.38 -9.01 13.98
N ILE A 141 8.63 -9.81 13.23
CA ILE A 141 8.94 -11.23 12.99
C ILE A 141 9.04 -11.45 11.48
N ASP A 142 10.22 -11.84 11.01
CA ASP A 142 10.45 -12.17 9.60
C ASP A 142 10.14 -13.65 9.34
N LEU A 143 9.20 -13.93 8.44
CA LEU A 143 8.84 -15.29 8.02
C LEU A 143 9.69 -15.69 6.80
N ILE A 144 10.83 -16.30 7.04
CA ILE A 144 11.80 -16.70 5.97
C ILE A 144 11.52 -18.06 5.37
N ASN A 145 10.76 -18.92 6.06
CA ASN A 145 10.44 -20.28 5.58
C ASN A 145 9.21 -20.25 4.69
N ASN A 146 9.37 -20.66 3.43
CA ASN A 146 8.28 -20.76 2.46
C ASN A 146 7.87 -22.21 2.23
N TYR A 147 6.61 -22.52 2.44
CA TYR A 147 6.03 -23.87 2.30
C TYR A 147 5.25 -24.05 0.99
N ARG A 148 5.12 -22.99 0.18
CA ARG A 148 4.30 -22.95 -1.05
C ARG A 148 5.11 -23.29 -2.29
N SER A 149 6.34 -22.77 -2.39
CA SER A 149 7.10 -22.73 -3.66
C SER A 149 8.41 -23.48 -3.57
N THR A 150 8.91 -23.96 -4.73
CA THR A 150 10.25 -24.54 -4.83
C THR A 150 11.34 -23.48 -4.70
N GLN A 151 12.55 -23.87 -4.30
CA GLN A 151 13.67 -22.95 -4.15
C GLN A 151 14.01 -22.21 -5.46
N ASN A 152 13.88 -22.85 -6.61
CA ASN A 152 14.17 -22.24 -7.90
C ASN A 152 13.23 -21.05 -8.18
N VAL A 153 11.92 -21.19 -7.87
CA VAL A 153 10.94 -20.11 -8.00
C VAL A 153 11.28 -18.97 -7.05
N LEU A 154 11.55 -19.27 -5.79
CA LEU A 154 11.91 -18.26 -4.79
C LEU A 154 13.18 -17.50 -5.18
N THR A 155 14.19 -18.22 -5.66
CA THR A 155 15.45 -17.60 -6.12
C THR A 155 15.24 -16.69 -7.33
N ALA A 156 14.40 -17.10 -8.29
CA ALA A 156 14.10 -16.30 -9.47
C ALA A 156 13.30 -15.02 -9.08
N ALA A 157 12.30 -15.17 -8.21
CA ALA A 157 11.51 -14.04 -7.70
C ALA A 157 12.40 -13.05 -6.93
N HIS A 158 13.25 -13.54 -6.04
CA HIS A 158 14.18 -12.69 -5.28
C HIS A 158 15.14 -11.92 -6.20
N ARG A 159 15.70 -12.56 -7.22
CA ARG A 159 16.56 -11.88 -8.21
C ARG A 159 15.81 -10.80 -8.98
N LEU A 160 14.53 -11.04 -9.29
CA LEU A 160 13.71 -10.05 -10.00
C LEU A 160 13.46 -8.83 -9.13
N ILE A 161 12.97 -9.03 -7.89
CA ILE A 161 12.62 -7.94 -7.01
C ILE A 161 13.84 -7.14 -6.53
N SER A 162 15.00 -7.76 -6.43
CA SER A 162 16.26 -7.07 -6.07
C SER A 162 16.69 -6.00 -7.08
N ASN A 163 16.11 -5.97 -8.29
CA ASN A 163 16.31 -4.90 -9.26
C ASN A 163 15.39 -3.68 -9.02
N ASN A 164 14.45 -3.76 -8.08
CA ASN A 164 13.55 -2.66 -7.78
C ASN A 164 14.25 -1.60 -6.91
N ASN A 165 14.50 -0.41 -7.47
CA ASN A 165 15.16 0.70 -6.77
C ASN A 165 14.26 1.39 -5.72
N LEU A 166 12.97 1.05 -5.69
CA LEU A 166 12.01 1.59 -4.71
C LEU A 166 11.75 0.62 -3.55
N ARG A 167 12.54 -0.44 -3.46
CA ARG A 167 12.43 -1.43 -2.41
C ARG A 167 12.75 -0.80 -1.05
N THR A 168 11.88 -1.02 -0.07
CA THR A 168 12.01 -0.45 1.28
C THR A 168 12.88 -1.32 2.21
N VAL A 169 13.21 -2.54 1.78
CA VAL A 169 14.05 -3.45 2.56
C VAL A 169 15.50 -3.00 2.48
N LEU A 170 16.12 -2.79 3.64
CA LEU A 170 17.55 -2.49 3.70
C LEU A 170 18.36 -3.71 3.27
N PRO A 171 19.48 -3.52 2.52
CA PRO A 171 20.30 -4.63 2.00
C PRO A 171 20.75 -5.64 3.07
N GLU A 172 21.02 -5.19 4.28
CA GLU A 172 21.40 -6.04 5.41
C GLU A 172 20.25 -6.92 5.94
N ASN A 173 19.02 -6.55 5.66
CA ASN A 173 17.79 -7.27 6.05
C ASN A 173 17.18 -8.06 4.89
N ASP A 174 17.79 -7.99 3.70
CA ASP A 174 17.32 -8.67 2.50
C ASP A 174 17.68 -10.16 2.55
N LYS A 175 16.86 -10.94 3.24
CA LYS A 175 17.03 -12.39 3.37
C LYS A 175 16.19 -13.11 2.33
N PRO A 176 16.80 -13.93 1.44
CA PRO A 176 16.05 -14.75 0.52
C PRO A 176 15.18 -15.77 1.26
N LEU A 177 13.97 -15.99 0.76
CA LEU A 177 13.09 -17.03 1.28
C LEU A 177 13.68 -18.42 1.05
N ILE A 178 13.45 -19.31 2.00
CA ILE A 178 13.93 -20.70 1.97
C ILE A 178 12.75 -21.64 1.77
N SER A 179 12.81 -22.51 0.76
CA SER A 179 11.79 -23.53 0.56
C SER A 179 11.89 -24.59 1.66
N ALA A 180 10.85 -24.60 2.52
CA ALA A 180 10.77 -25.51 3.69
C ALA A 180 9.81 -26.69 3.46
N ASN A 181 9.13 -26.78 2.32
CA ASN A 181 8.22 -27.86 2.01
C ASN A 181 9.01 -29.08 1.47
N THR A 182 9.13 -30.13 2.28
CA THR A 182 9.86 -31.34 1.94
C THR A 182 9.32 -32.07 0.70
N ASN A 183 8.01 -31.93 0.41
CA ASN A 183 7.38 -32.54 -0.77
C ASN A 183 7.80 -31.86 -2.09
N LEU A 184 8.37 -30.66 -2.00
CA LEU A 184 8.86 -29.89 -3.16
C LEU A 184 10.37 -30.01 -3.36
N GLN A 185 11.07 -30.71 -2.48
CA GLN A 185 12.50 -30.93 -2.60
C GLN A 185 12.79 -31.82 -3.81
N GLY A 186 13.74 -31.38 -4.65
CA GLY A 186 14.12 -32.10 -5.86
C GLY A 186 13.26 -31.85 -7.10
N ILE A 187 12.18 -31.05 -6.98
CA ILE A 187 11.43 -30.60 -8.16
C ILE A 187 12.24 -29.50 -8.85
N SER A 188 12.78 -29.79 -10.02
CA SER A 188 13.39 -28.78 -10.89
C SER A 188 12.33 -28.24 -11.84
N ILE A 189 12.10 -26.95 -11.81
CA ILE A 189 11.30 -26.25 -12.83
C ILE A 189 12.30 -25.66 -13.82
N GLU A 190 12.37 -26.22 -15.02
CA GLU A 190 13.11 -25.59 -16.10
C GLU A 190 12.32 -24.41 -16.65
N PRO A 191 12.96 -23.26 -16.87
CA PRO A 191 12.29 -22.14 -17.51
C PRO A 191 11.89 -22.54 -18.93
N ILE A 192 10.63 -22.35 -19.29
CA ILE A 192 10.18 -22.44 -20.67
C ILE A 192 10.76 -21.21 -21.38
N ILE A 193 11.70 -21.46 -22.29
CA ILE A 193 12.32 -20.43 -23.13
C ILE A 193 11.42 -20.19 -24.35
#